data_751cd77ed2309c8844481a563a77c5b8
#
_entry.id   751cd77ed2309c8844481a563a77c5b8
#
_cell.length_a   1.000
_cell.length_b   1.000
_cell.length_c   1.000
_cell.angle_alpha   90.00
_cell.angle_beta   90.00
_cell.angle_gamma   90.00
#
_symmetry.space_group_name_H-M   'P 1'
#
loop_
_entity.id
_entity.type
_entity.pdbx_description
1 polymer ?
#
loop_
_entity_poly.entity_id
_entity_poly.type
_entity_poly.pdbx_seq_one_letter_code
_entity_poly.pdbx_strand_id
1 'polypeptide(L)'
;FKLDILNTMQTPALFALKNKLIKGKAREEMITRLRENFKAHGDCLQTGFLGTSILMPTLTENGMIDVAYNLLFQRKNPSWLYSIDNGATTIWERWNSYMIENGMGPKGMNSFNHYAYGAIGDWMYRTVAGLNPDLNSPGYKRIIIKPEPGGGFTHATATYQSGYGKITSGWQKINNKSIFNISIPCNT
;
A
#
# COMPACT_ATOMS: atom_id res chain seq x y z
N PHE A 1 -26.20 -6.02 12.30
CA PHE A 1 -25.31 -5.29 11.38
C PHE A 1 -25.65 -5.74 9.97
N LYS A 2 -26.27 -4.88 9.17
CA LYS A 2 -26.50 -5.21 7.75
C LYS A 2 -25.13 -5.21 7.05
N LEU A 3 -24.69 -6.39 6.65
CA LEU A 3 -23.44 -6.62 5.91
C LEU A 3 -23.42 -5.94 4.51
N ASP A 4 -24.53 -5.35 4.08
CA ASP A 4 -24.69 -4.80 2.73
C ASP A 4 -23.67 -3.68 2.41
N ILE A 5 -23.36 -2.79 3.36
CA ILE A 5 -22.37 -1.74 3.18
C ILE A 5 -20.95 -2.31 3.07
N LEU A 6 -20.65 -3.37 3.83
CA LEU A 6 -19.35 -4.04 3.75
C LEU A 6 -19.15 -4.74 2.41
N ASN A 7 -20.24 -5.10 1.74
CA ASN A 7 -20.20 -5.84 0.47
C ASN A 7 -20.01 -4.96 -0.77
N THR A 8 -20.33 -3.66 -0.67
CA THR A 8 -20.35 -2.77 -1.83
C THR A 8 -19.21 -1.75 -1.84
N MET A 9 -18.53 -1.54 -0.73
CA MET A 9 -17.51 -0.50 -0.58
C MET A 9 -16.20 -1.06 -0.02
N GLN A 10 -15.08 -0.64 -0.58
CA GLN A 10 -13.75 -1.07 -0.17
C GLN A 10 -13.42 -0.65 1.27
N THR A 11 -13.62 0.61 1.64
CA THR A 11 -13.21 1.16 2.94
C THR A 11 -13.84 0.44 4.15
N PRO A 12 -15.16 0.20 4.24
CA PRO A 12 -15.75 -0.53 5.35
C PRO A 12 -15.22 -1.96 5.50
N ALA A 13 -15.02 -2.67 4.38
CA ALA A 13 -14.45 -4.01 4.37
C ALA A 13 -13.01 -4.02 4.92
N LEU A 14 -12.18 -3.06 4.49
CA LEU A 14 -10.83 -2.88 5.00
C LEU A 14 -10.80 -2.62 6.51
N PHE A 15 -11.69 -1.75 7.02
CA PHE A 15 -11.80 -1.50 8.47
C PHE A 15 -12.22 -2.75 9.25
N ALA A 16 -13.17 -3.53 8.72
CA ALA A 16 -13.62 -4.76 9.35
C ALA A 16 -12.50 -5.80 9.45
N LEU A 17 -11.71 -5.96 8.39
CA LEU A 17 -10.55 -6.85 8.34
C LEU A 17 -9.41 -6.36 9.24
N LYS A 18 -9.02 -5.09 9.12
CA LYS A 18 -7.92 -4.48 9.89
C LYS A 18 -8.16 -4.58 11.40
N ASN A 19 -9.36 -4.29 11.84
CA ASN A 19 -9.72 -4.30 13.25
C ASN A 19 -10.21 -5.67 13.75
N LYS A 20 -10.13 -6.73 12.91
CA LYS A 20 -10.52 -8.10 13.27
C LYS A 20 -11.97 -8.20 13.79
N LEU A 21 -12.87 -7.36 13.28
CA LEU A 21 -14.28 -7.32 13.67
C LEU A 21 -15.04 -8.56 13.20
N ILE A 22 -14.54 -9.23 12.16
CA ILE A 22 -15.08 -10.45 11.58
C ILE A 22 -14.05 -11.57 11.66
N LYS A 23 -14.53 -12.81 11.90
CA LYS A 23 -13.68 -13.99 12.12
C LYS A 23 -14.20 -15.20 11.35
N GLY A 24 -13.39 -16.25 11.25
CA GLY A 24 -13.76 -17.52 10.64
C GLY A 24 -14.31 -17.34 9.22
N LYS A 25 -15.37 -18.07 8.89
CA LYS A 25 -15.98 -18.09 7.56
C LYS A 25 -16.40 -16.70 7.05
N ALA A 26 -16.94 -15.84 7.93
CA ALA A 26 -17.33 -14.48 7.55
C ALA A 26 -16.12 -13.62 7.10
N ARG A 27 -14.94 -13.84 7.71
CA ARG A 27 -13.70 -13.19 7.27
C ARG A 27 -13.27 -13.68 5.88
N GLU A 28 -13.33 -14.97 5.63
CA GLU A 28 -12.97 -15.57 4.33
C GLU A 28 -13.91 -15.08 3.21
N GLU A 29 -15.20 -15.05 3.49
CA GLU A 29 -16.21 -14.49 2.58
C GLU A 29 -15.94 -13.00 2.30
N MET A 30 -15.58 -12.21 3.31
CA MET A 30 -15.25 -10.80 3.12
C MET A 30 -14.00 -10.61 2.25
N ILE A 31 -12.97 -11.42 2.43
CA ILE A 31 -11.76 -11.40 1.59
C ILE A 31 -12.13 -11.70 0.13
N THR A 32 -12.94 -12.73 -0.11
CA THR A 32 -13.39 -13.10 -1.45
C THR A 32 -14.16 -11.95 -2.11
N ARG A 33 -15.14 -11.39 -1.40
CA ARG A 33 -15.95 -10.26 -1.90
C ARG A 33 -15.12 -9.00 -2.16
N LEU A 34 -14.14 -8.73 -1.32
CA LEU A 34 -13.24 -7.58 -1.53
C LEU A 34 -12.39 -7.77 -2.79
N ARG A 35 -11.89 -8.99 -3.05
CA ARG A 35 -11.21 -9.32 -4.32
C ARG A 35 -12.12 -9.12 -5.52
N GLU A 36 -13.36 -9.61 -5.44
CA GLU A 36 -14.36 -9.44 -6.51
C GLU A 36 -14.69 -7.97 -6.74
N ASN A 37 -14.80 -7.18 -5.66
CA ASN A 37 -15.03 -5.74 -5.75
C ASN A 37 -13.91 -5.04 -6.52
N PHE A 38 -12.64 -5.31 -6.20
CA PHE A 38 -11.51 -4.73 -6.96
C PHE A 38 -11.59 -5.10 -8.44
N LYS A 39 -11.83 -6.37 -8.78
CA LYS A 39 -11.97 -6.81 -10.17
C LYS A 39 -13.14 -6.14 -10.89
N ALA A 40 -14.29 -6.04 -10.24
CA ALA A 40 -15.48 -5.40 -10.80
C ALA A 40 -15.25 -3.90 -11.10
N HIS A 41 -14.33 -3.26 -10.39
CA HIS A 41 -13.95 -1.86 -10.60
C HIS A 41 -12.64 -1.71 -11.40
N GLY A 42 -12.24 -2.75 -12.14
CA GLY A 42 -11.07 -2.70 -13.02
C GLY A 42 -9.75 -2.56 -12.27
N ASP A 43 -9.64 -3.14 -11.07
CA ASP A 43 -8.51 -3.00 -10.14
C ASP A 43 -8.17 -1.54 -9.82
N CYS A 44 -9.21 -0.70 -9.68
CA CYS A 44 -9.08 0.70 -9.30
C CYS A 44 -9.48 0.96 -7.84
N LEU A 45 -8.98 2.06 -7.31
CA LEU A 45 -9.22 2.49 -5.93
C LEU A 45 -10.59 3.16 -5.78
N GLN A 46 -11.32 2.80 -4.72
CA GLN A 46 -12.55 3.48 -4.29
C GLN A 46 -12.39 4.05 -2.88
N THR A 47 -11.16 4.12 -2.40
CA THR A 47 -10.84 4.58 -1.05
C THR A 47 -10.51 6.07 -1.04
N GLY A 48 -11.02 6.77 -0.03
CA GLY A 48 -10.54 8.09 0.39
C GLY A 48 -9.38 7.96 1.38
N PHE A 49 -9.04 9.06 2.07
CA PHE A 49 -7.88 9.14 2.97
C PHE A 49 -7.81 8.02 4.00
N LEU A 50 -8.91 7.80 4.72
CA LEU A 50 -8.96 6.80 5.78
C LEU A 50 -8.78 5.37 5.24
N GLY A 51 -9.47 5.05 4.15
CA GLY A 51 -9.36 3.73 3.52
C GLY A 51 -7.98 3.48 2.93
N THR A 52 -7.42 4.47 2.24
CA THR A 52 -6.10 4.33 1.58
C THR A 52 -4.97 4.13 2.58
N SER A 53 -5.03 4.77 3.75
CA SER A 53 -3.99 4.62 4.79
C SER A 53 -3.85 3.19 5.31
N ILE A 54 -4.94 2.41 5.33
CA ILE A 54 -4.95 1.03 5.80
C ILE A 54 -5.01 -0.01 4.67
N LEU A 55 -5.23 0.43 3.43
CA LEU A 55 -5.47 -0.45 2.29
C LEU A 55 -4.38 -1.50 2.10
N MET A 56 -3.17 -1.05 1.78
CA MET A 56 -2.08 -1.95 1.39
C MET A 56 -1.65 -2.89 2.52
N PRO A 57 -1.46 -2.43 3.77
CA PRO A 57 -1.18 -3.32 4.89
C PRO A 57 -2.30 -4.35 5.10
N THR A 58 -3.58 -3.93 5.06
CA THR A 58 -4.71 -4.85 5.26
C THR A 58 -4.78 -5.91 4.18
N LEU A 59 -4.58 -5.55 2.91
CA LEU A 59 -4.53 -6.52 1.82
C LEU A 59 -3.41 -7.54 2.04
N THR A 60 -2.21 -7.08 2.37
CA THR A 60 -1.04 -7.94 2.63
C THR A 60 -1.28 -8.90 3.80
N GLU A 61 -1.76 -8.38 4.94
CA GLU A 61 -2.05 -9.16 6.16
C GLU A 61 -3.14 -10.22 5.95
N ASN A 62 -3.98 -10.05 4.92
CA ASN A 62 -5.07 -10.97 4.59
C ASN A 62 -4.81 -11.81 3.33
N GLY A 63 -3.57 -11.96 2.91
CA GLY A 63 -3.17 -12.82 1.79
C GLY A 63 -3.57 -12.30 0.41
N MET A 64 -3.79 -10.99 0.29
CA MET A 64 -4.15 -10.31 -0.97
C MET A 64 -3.00 -9.42 -1.49
N ILE A 65 -1.76 -9.86 -1.30
CA ILE A 65 -0.58 -9.09 -1.73
C ILE A 65 -0.53 -8.92 -3.26
N ASP A 66 -1.04 -9.87 -4.00
CA ASP A 66 -1.23 -9.81 -5.45
C ASP A 66 -2.14 -8.64 -5.85
N VAL A 67 -3.26 -8.46 -5.14
CA VAL A 67 -4.17 -7.32 -5.35
C VAL A 67 -3.46 -6.00 -4.99
N ALA A 68 -2.72 -5.98 -3.89
CA ALA A 68 -1.96 -4.79 -3.50
C ALA A 68 -0.98 -4.36 -4.60
N TYR A 69 -0.23 -5.29 -5.18
CA TYR A 69 0.66 -4.98 -6.30
C TYR A 69 -0.09 -4.54 -7.55
N ASN A 70 -1.22 -5.18 -7.89
CA ASN A 70 -2.04 -4.75 -9.02
C ASN A 70 -2.52 -3.30 -8.87
N LEU A 71 -2.95 -2.92 -7.66
CA LEU A 71 -3.35 -1.54 -7.35
C LEU A 71 -2.19 -0.55 -7.45
N LEU A 72 -0.99 -0.94 -6.99
CA LEU A 72 0.20 -0.10 -7.11
C LEU A 72 0.56 0.18 -8.58
N PHE A 73 0.45 -0.82 -9.45
CA PHE A 73 0.78 -0.72 -10.87
C PHE A 73 -0.39 -0.28 -11.76
N GLN A 74 -1.57 -0.03 -11.18
CA GLN A 74 -2.72 0.48 -11.93
C GLN A 74 -2.43 1.89 -12.47
N ARG A 75 -2.74 2.10 -13.77
CA ARG A 75 -2.56 3.39 -14.47
C ARG A 75 -3.86 4.09 -14.82
N LYS A 76 -5.01 3.40 -14.66
CA LYS A 76 -6.33 4.01 -14.84
C LYS A 76 -6.72 4.79 -13.59
N ASN A 77 -7.44 5.90 -13.74
CA ASN A 77 -8.02 6.62 -12.60
C ASN A 77 -9.16 5.80 -11.96
N PRO A 78 -9.23 5.72 -10.64
CA PRO A 78 -8.32 6.24 -9.59
C PRO A 78 -7.10 5.34 -9.34
N SER A 79 -5.89 5.90 -9.42
CA SER A 79 -4.64 5.22 -9.05
C SER A 79 -3.49 6.21 -8.83
N TRP A 80 -2.42 5.78 -8.17
CA TRP A 80 -1.21 6.59 -7.99
C TRP A 80 -0.50 6.87 -9.33
N LEU A 81 -0.37 5.85 -10.19
CA LEU A 81 0.34 6.01 -11.45
C LEU A 81 -0.42 6.89 -12.45
N TYR A 82 -1.75 6.95 -12.37
CA TYR A 82 -2.51 7.92 -13.16
C TYR A 82 -2.04 9.35 -12.88
N SER A 83 -1.90 9.71 -11.60
CA SER A 83 -1.41 11.05 -11.25
C SER A 83 0.00 11.31 -11.76
N ILE A 84 0.90 10.32 -11.65
CA ILE A 84 2.28 10.41 -12.14
C ILE A 84 2.32 10.54 -13.66
N ASP A 85 1.56 9.73 -14.38
CA ASP A 85 1.47 9.78 -15.85
C ASP A 85 0.93 11.13 -16.35
N ASN A 86 0.16 11.84 -15.51
CA ASN A 86 -0.33 13.19 -15.77
C ASN A 86 0.53 14.31 -15.15
N GLY A 87 1.81 14.02 -14.88
CA GLY A 87 2.81 15.01 -14.49
C GLY A 87 2.84 15.37 -13.02
N ALA A 88 2.24 14.57 -12.14
CA ALA A 88 2.32 14.80 -10.70
C ALA A 88 3.76 14.62 -10.20
N THR A 89 4.27 15.63 -9.51
CA THR A 89 5.55 15.61 -8.78
C THR A 89 5.35 15.53 -7.27
N THR A 90 4.12 15.62 -6.82
CA THR A 90 3.66 15.61 -5.43
C THR A 90 2.42 14.74 -5.32
N ILE A 91 2.05 14.36 -4.10
CA ILE A 91 0.80 13.64 -3.85
C ILE A 91 -0.38 14.62 -3.94
N TRP A 92 -1.38 14.27 -4.75
CA TRP A 92 -2.60 15.05 -4.89
C TRP A 92 -3.61 14.74 -3.79
N GLU A 93 -4.43 15.71 -3.42
CA GLU A 93 -5.47 15.56 -2.41
C GLU A 93 -6.59 14.61 -2.83
N ARG A 94 -6.90 14.57 -4.12
CA ARG A 94 -7.98 13.74 -4.68
C ARG A 94 -7.45 12.91 -5.85
N TRP A 95 -8.03 11.73 -6.06
CA TRP A 95 -7.72 10.92 -7.23
C TRP A 95 -8.07 11.63 -8.55
N ASN A 96 -9.09 12.48 -8.52
CA ASN A 96 -9.55 13.29 -9.64
C ASN A 96 -9.18 14.78 -9.51
N SER A 97 -8.06 15.10 -8.86
CA SER A 97 -7.56 16.48 -8.80
C SER A 97 -7.32 17.09 -10.19
N TYR A 98 -6.91 16.24 -11.12
CA TYR A 98 -6.83 16.54 -12.55
C TYR A 98 -7.31 15.32 -13.34
N MET A 99 -8.10 15.55 -14.38
CA MET A 99 -8.56 14.54 -15.32
C MET A 99 -8.29 15.00 -16.74
N ILE A 100 -7.82 14.11 -17.61
CA ILE A 100 -7.52 14.45 -19.02
C ILE A 100 -8.75 15.04 -19.71
N GLU A 101 -9.92 14.44 -19.46
CA GLU A 101 -11.18 14.81 -20.10
C GLU A 101 -11.79 16.09 -19.55
N ASN A 102 -11.56 16.38 -18.26
CA ASN A 102 -12.28 17.44 -17.53
C ASN A 102 -11.36 18.56 -17.01
N GLY A 103 -10.04 18.41 -17.16
CA GLY A 103 -9.05 19.35 -16.63
C GLY A 103 -8.97 19.32 -15.10
N MET A 104 -8.76 20.49 -14.49
CA MET A 104 -8.65 20.66 -13.04
C MET A 104 -9.96 20.33 -12.34
N GLY A 105 -9.88 19.61 -11.22
CA GLY A 105 -11.01 19.33 -10.34
C GLY A 105 -11.57 20.59 -9.65
N PRO A 106 -12.58 20.42 -8.77
CA PRO A 106 -13.22 21.53 -8.08
C PRO A 106 -12.21 22.40 -7.32
N LYS A 107 -12.41 23.73 -7.32
CA LYS A 107 -11.51 24.69 -6.65
C LYS A 107 -11.41 24.48 -5.13
N GLY A 108 -12.47 23.97 -4.50
CA GLY A 108 -12.46 23.64 -3.08
C GLY A 108 -11.88 22.25 -2.83
N MET A 109 -11.03 22.09 -1.81
CA MET A 109 -10.41 20.82 -1.43
C MET A 109 -9.71 20.10 -2.61
N ASN A 110 -8.85 20.80 -3.31
CA ASN A 110 -8.11 20.29 -4.45
C ASN A 110 -6.65 20.74 -4.43
N SER A 111 -5.95 20.40 -3.34
CA SER A 111 -4.52 20.64 -3.23
C SER A 111 -3.73 19.65 -4.09
N PHE A 112 -2.71 20.16 -4.78
CA PHE A 112 -1.72 19.34 -5.50
C PHE A 112 -0.50 18.97 -4.62
N ASN A 113 -0.55 19.31 -3.33
CA ASN A 113 0.48 18.96 -2.37
C ASN A 113 -0.18 18.52 -1.04
N HIS A 114 -0.60 17.26 -0.98
CA HIS A 114 -1.33 16.69 0.15
C HIS A 114 -0.77 15.31 0.53
N TYR A 115 -0.54 15.06 1.82
CA TYR A 115 0.20 13.87 2.28
C TYR A 115 -0.58 12.55 2.25
N ALA A 116 -1.91 12.57 2.34
CA ALA A 116 -2.70 11.41 2.75
C ALA A 116 -2.50 10.15 1.88
N TYR A 117 -2.53 10.28 0.58
CA TYR A 117 -2.32 9.15 -0.33
C TYR A 117 -0.85 8.70 -0.41
N GLY A 118 0.07 9.48 0.17
CA GLY A 118 1.47 9.10 0.35
C GLY A 118 1.69 7.95 1.35
N ALA A 119 0.64 7.51 2.05
CA ALA A 119 0.67 6.30 2.90
C ALA A 119 1.17 5.04 2.18
N ILE A 120 1.10 4.99 0.84
CA ILE A 120 1.71 3.94 0.03
C ILE A 120 3.21 3.77 0.29
N GLY A 121 3.91 4.86 0.61
CA GLY A 121 5.35 4.85 0.91
C GLY A 121 5.69 3.98 2.12
N ASP A 122 4.89 4.01 3.18
CA ASP A 122 5.10 3.14 4.35
C ASP A 122 5.01 1.66 3.96
N TRP A 123 4.03 1.29 3.15
CA TRP A 123 3.90 -0.08 2.64
C TRP A 123 5.07 -0.48 1.74
N MET A 124 5.56 0.42 0.89
CA MET A 124 6.73 0.15 0.06
C MET A 124 7.98 -0.12 0.91
N TYR A 125 8.20 0.65 1.97
CA TYR A 125 9.29 0.41 2.91
C TYR A 125 9.12 -0.93 3.64
N ARG A 126 7.95 -1.17 4.22
CA ARG A 126 7.67 -2.33 5.09
C ARG A 126 7.52 -3.63 4.33
N THR A 127 6.86 -3.60 3.20
CA THR A 127 6.49 -4.82 2.45
C THR A 127 7.40 -5.02 1.25
N VAL A 128 7.51 -4.03 0.35
CA VAL A 128 8.28 -4.22 -0.89
C VAL A 128 9.77 -4.35 -0.57
N ALA A 129 10.33 -3.45 0.20
CA ALA A 129 11.74 -3.51 0.63
C ALA A 129 11.95 -4.32 1.93
N GLY A 130 10.90 -4.55 2.71
CA GLY A 130 10.92 -5.42 3.88
C GLY A 130 11.55 -4.82 5.12
N LEU A 131 11.66 -3.51 5.24
CA LEU A 131 12.30 -2.83 6.38
C LEU A 131 11.28 -2.48 7.46
N ASN A 132 11.28 -3.21 8.57
CA ASN A 132 10.30 -3.01 9.65
C ASN A 132 10.97 -2.85 11.01
N PRO A 133 10.41 -1.98 11.90
CA PRO A 133 10.73 -2.02 13.32
C PRO A 133 10.05 -3.22 13.98
N ASP A 134 10.63 -3.78 15.01
CA ASP A 134 9.90 -4.64 15.93
C ASP A 134 9.05 -3.77 16.85
N LEU A 135 7.73 -4.00 16.88
CA LEU A 135 6.80 -3.24 17.72
C LEU A 135 7.06 -3.43 19.22
N ASN A 136 7.66 -4.55 19.62
CA ASN A 136 8.06 -4.82 21.02
C ASN A 136 9.41 -4.20 21.38
N SER A 137 10.15 -3.69 20.40
CA SER A 137 11.45 -3.02 20.58
C SER A 137 11.52 -1.79 19.68
N PRO A 138 10.79 -0.71 20.01
CA PRO A 138 10.66 0.47 19.16
C PRO A 138 12.01 1.17 18.94
N GLY A 139 12.07 2.02 17.89
CA GLY A 139 13.26 2.79 17.55
C GLY A 139 14.33 2.02 16.77
N TYR A 140 13.99 0.84 16.24
CA TYR A 140 14.92 -0.02 15.47
C TYR A 140 16.08 -0.61 16.27
N LYS A 141 15.93 -0.77 17.59
CA LYS A 141 16.85 -1.59 18.39
C LYS A 141 16.80 -3.05 17.93
N ARG A 142 15.62 -3.49 17.54
CA ARG A 142 15.39 -4.77 16.87
C ARG A 142 14.76 -4.50 15.50
N ILE A 143 15.36 -5.08 14.47
CA ILE A 143 14.99 -4.85 13.07
C ILE A 143 14.39 -6.14 12.51
N ILE A 144 13.26 -6.04 11.81
CA ILE A 144 12.67 -7.16 11.08
C ILE A 144 12.85 -6.88 9.59
N ILE A 145 13.64 -7.72 8.94
CA ILE A 145 13.83 -7.69 7.49
C ILE A 145 12.96 -8.80 6.86
N LYS A 146 11.90 -8.37 6.19
CA LYS A 146 10.94 -9.28 5.56
C LYS A 146 10.41 -8.71 4.24
N PRO A 147 11.21 -8.65 3.18
CA PRO A 147 10.73 -8.23 1.87
C PRO A 147 9.78 -9.27 1.26
N GLU A 148 8.79 -8.78 0.52
CA GLU A 148 7.83 -9.57 -0.23
C GLU A 148 7.95 -9.22 -1.74
N PRO A 149 8.95 -9.76 -2.44
CA PRO A 149 9.20 -9.44 -3.84
C PRO A 149 8.03 -9.84 -4.75
N GLY A 150 7.47 -8.89 -5.49
CA GLY A 150 6.29 -9.15 -6.31
C GLY A 150 6.00 -8.05 -7.33
N GLY A 151 4.81 -8.11 -7.92
CA GLY A 151 4.24 -7.06 -8.77
C GLY A 151 5.03 -6.69 -10.02
N GLY A 152 5.98 -7.53 -10.45
CA GLY A 152 6.85 -7.21 -11.59
C GLY A 152 8.09 -6.38 -11.23
N PHE A 153 8.30 -6.00 -9.98
CA PHE A 153 9.57 -5.41 -9.56
C PHE A 153 10.73 -6.38 -9.77
N THR A 154 11.81 -5.89 -10.34
CA THR A 154 13.07 -6.62 -10.48
C THR A 154 14.01 -6.37 -9.31
N HIS A 155 13.83 -5.28 -8.61
CA HIS A 155 14.60 -4.90 -7.41
C HIS A 155 13.82 -3.90 -6.55
N ALA A 156 14.20 -3.81 -5.30
CA ALA A 156 13.82 -2.72 -4.40
C ALA A 156 14.90 -2.55 -3.33
N THR A 157 15.09 -1.31 -2.87
CA THR A 157 16.01 -0.99 -1.78
C THR A 157 15.43 0.13 -0.95
N ALA A 158 15.42 -0.06 0.37
CA ALA A 158 15.10 0.98 1.33
C ALA A 158 16.29 1.23 2.25
N THR A 159 16.48 2.48 2.61
CA THR A 159 17.50 2.91 3.57
C THR A 159 16.83 3.80 4.62
N TYR A 160 17.16 3.57 5.88
CA TYR A 160 16.65 4.35 7.00
C TYR A 160 17.77 4.70 7.98
N GLN A 161 17.82 5.94 8.39
CA GLN A 161 18.76 6.40 9.43
C GLN A 161 18.05 6.31 10.77
N SER A 162 18.37 5.25 11.53
CA SER A 162 17.85 5.07 12.90
C SER A 162 18.73 5.75 13.95
N GLY A 163 18.27 5.80 15.19
CA GLY A 163 19.09 6.23 16.32
C GLY A 163 20.32 5.35 16.57
N TYR A 164 20.35 4.14 16.04
CA TYR A 164 21.49 3.20 16.16
C TYR A 164 22.43 3.25 14.94
N GLY A 165 22.04 3.91 13.86
CA GLY A 165 22.79 4.01 12.63
C GLY A 165 21.97 3.68 11.39
N LYS A 166 22.66 3.62 10.25
CA LYS A 166 22.06 3.38 8.93
C LYS A 166 21.65 1.90 8.77
N ILE A 167 20.41 1.69 8.36
CA ILE A 167 19.85 0.40 8.01
C ILE A 167 19.59 0.38 6.51
N THR A 168 19.94 -0.69 5.83
CA THR A 168 19.59 -0.92 4.42
C THR A 168 18.96 -2.29 4.28
N SER A 169 17.83 -2.36 3.61
CA SER A 169 17.20 -3.60 3.15
C SER A 169 16.95 -3.50 1.65
N GLY A 170 17.53 -4.42 0.90
CA GLY A 170 17.38 -4.45 -0.55
C GLY A 170 17.34 -5.87 -1.09
N TRP A 171 16.71 -6.02 -2.24
CA TRP A 171 16.70 -7.27 -2.99
C TRP A 171 16.69 -6.99 -4.49
N GLN A 172 17.17 -7.97 -5.26
CA GLN A 172 17.11 -7.97 -6.72
C GLN A 172 16.88 -9.39 -7.25
N LYS A 173 16.20 -9.49 -8.37
CA LYS A 173 15.99 -10.76 -9.10
C LYS A 173 16.98 -10.85 -10.26
N ILE A 174 17.81 -11.89 -10.25
CA ILE A 174 18.75 -12.20 -11.33
C ILE A 174 18.63 -13.68 -11.65
N ASN A 175 18.36 -14.02 -12.92
CA ASN A 175 18.28 -15.40 -13.40
C ASN A 175 17.41 -16.30 -12.48
N ASN A 176 16.19 -15.90 -12.18
CA ASN A 176 15.24 -16.59 -11.29
C ASN A 176 15.71 -16.76 -9.84
N LYS A 177 16.77 -16.10 -9.43
CA LYS A 177 17.23 -16.05 -8.04
C LYS A 177 16.95 -14.69 -7.43
N SER A 178 16.58 -14.66 -6.15
CA SER A 178 16.50 -13.43 -5.37
C SER A 178 17.79 -13.27 -4.57
N ILE A 179 18.46 -12.15 -4.75
CA ILE A 179 19.66 -11.77 -3.99
C ILE A 179 19.25 -10.68 -3.03
N PHE A 180 19.55 -10.86 -1.75
CA PHE A 180 19.25 -9.90 -0.69
C PHE A 180 20.53 -9.21 -0.23
N ASN A 181 20.48 -7.87 -0.16
CA ASN A 181 21.56 -7.02 0.32
C ASN A 181 21.07 -6.30 1.58
N ILE A 182 21.59 -6.70 2.73
CA ILE A 182 21.14 -6.20 4.02
C ILE A 182 22.35 -5.64 4.79
N SER A 183 22.17 -4.44 5.34
CA SER A 183 23.15 -3.80 6.24
C SER A 183 22.41 -3.29 7.47
N ILE A 184 22.91 -3.64 8.64
CA ILE A 184 22.36 -3.21 9.94
C ILE A 184 23.47 -2.63 10.79
N PRO A 185 23.16 -1.70 11.72
CA PRO A 185 24.14 -1.17 12.67
C PRO A 185 24.64 -2.24 13.64
N CYS A 186 25.80 -2.01 14.22
CA CYS A 186 26.30 -2.84 15.33
C CYS A 186 25.35 -2.74 16.53
N ASN A 187 25.23 -3.85 17.27
CA ASN A 187 24.42 -3.92 18.50
C ASN A 187 22.91 -3.67 18.31
N THR A 188 22.37 -3.98 17.14
CA THR A 188 20.91 -4.00 16.88
C THR A 188 20.43 -5.42 16.72
#